data_684110595e4ca24605d682571fb9b2d6
#
_entry.id   684110595e4ca24605d682571fb9b2d6
#
_cell.length_a   1.000
_cell.length_b   1.000
_cell.length_c   1.000
_cell.angle_alpha   90.00
_cell.angle_beta   90.00
_cell.angle_gamma   90.00
#
_symmetry.space_group_name_H-M   'P 1'
#
loop_
_entity.id
_entity.type
_entity.pdbx_description
1 polymer ?
#
loop_
_entity_poly.entity_id
_entity_poly.type
_entity_poly.pdbx_seq_one_letter_code
_entity_poly.pdbx_strand_id
1 'polypeptide(L)'
;MNNQELAEKLLLMRTSQGQWEKLLIQDKLQKVRKFRHLLVEHRQRIAQALFFDSGKPYEEALGAEILPLAEACKFLEKNAAHLLRPRKIRSSDTPWWMFLQKSKVHRKARGIVGIIGTWNYPLFLNGVQIIQALVAGNGVVWKPSENALETNKILAELILATFPPNIFTELSSSRESGPVLVDSNIDFVVMTGSVETGKAIAKKCAERLIPSTLELSGIDSLLLLEDGDVDLAASAAWFATNINAGQTCMAIRRFVIPETMLEKVTTKLLELAKNFKPRKILMESQADCALPLIDAAMIEGAELKWPLTKSDIWKDGHFDACILINVRKEMGICNEAIFAPVLSVLTYKTIDDAICISNACPFGLCASIFTASQELGEKVALELKVGSVSINDAIVPHAHPATPFGGVGLSGWGATQGEEGLLEMTRPLSISIVSGKFRPHYELATPKAADSIPIVEGLLLALHAPTWFGRIKGWFKLLLSGFQKKQS
;
A
#
# COMPACT_ATOMS: atom_id res chain seq x y z
N MET A 1 0.35 -10.03 -27.22
CA MET A 1 -0.96 -10.68 -27.03
C MET A 1 -2.03 -9.67 -27.43
N ASN A 2 -2.91 -10.03 -28.35
CA ASN A 2 -4.02 -9.16 -28.76
C ASN A 2 -5.24 -9.36 -27.82
N ASN A 3 -6.28 -8.51 -27.98
CA ASN A 3 -7.46 -8.55 -27.11
C ASN A 3 -8.21 -9.89 -27.13
N GLN A 4 -8.26 -10.55 -28.30
CA GLN A 4 -8.93 -11.85 -28.45
C GLN A 4 -8.18 -12.97 -27.73
N GLU A 5 -6.86 -13.03 -27.91
CA GLU A 5 -5.98 -13.99 -27.21
C GLU A 5 -6.06 -13.81 -25.68
N LEU A 6 -6.13 -12.56 -25.21
CA LEU A 6 -6.31 -12.28 -23.79
C LEU A 6 -7.69 -12.77 -23.30
N ALA A 7 -8.76 -12.52 -24.05
CA ALA A 7 -10.10 -12.95 -23.69
C ALA A 7 -10.18 -14.48 -23.55
N GLU A 8 -9.59 -15.24 -24.49
CA GLU A 8 -9.53 -16.70 -24.43
C GLU A 8 -8.75 -17.21 -23.21
N LYS A 9 -7.59 -16.60 -22.93
CA LYS A 9 -6.81 -16.93 -21.73
C LYS A 9 -7.56 -16.63 -20.43
N LEU A 10 -8.32 -15.53 -20.38
CA LEU A 10 -9.13 -15.18 -19.22
C LEU A 10 -10.26 -16.20 -18.97
N LEU A 11 -10.88 -16.75 -20.00
CA LEU A 11 -11.87 -17.83 -19.86
C LEU A 11 -11.26 -19.07 -19.21
N LEU A 12 -10.09 -19.49 -19.68
CA LEU A 12 -9.35 -20.62 -19.08
C LEU A 12 -8.94 -20.29 -17.63
N MET A 13 -8.46 -19.06 -17.39
CA MET A 13 -8.07 -18.61 -16.06
C MET A 13 -9.24 -18.60 -15.08
N ARG A 14 -10.45 -18.19 -15.50
CA ARG A 14 -11.67 -18.26 -14.66
C ARG A 14 -11.93 -19.67 -14.15
N THR A 15 -11.81 -20.66 -15.03
CA THR A 15 -12.00 -22.07 -14.66
C THR A 15 -10.93 -22.54 -13.67
N SER A 16 -9.66 -22.27 -13.98
CA SER A 16 -8.52 -22.64 -13.13
C SER A 16 -8.55 -21.91 -11.78
N GLN A 17 -8.92 -20.62 -11.75
CA GLN A 17 -9.08 -19.84 -10.56
C GLN A 17 -10.18 -20.42 -9.64
N GLY A 18 -11.32 -20.81 -10.22
CA GLY A 18 -12.40 -21.44 -9.43
C GLY A 18 -11.97 -22.76 -8.76
N GLN A 19 -11.06 -23.51 -9.39
CA GLN A 19 -10.45 -24.71 -8.78
C GLN A 19 -9.42 -24.32 -7.71
N TRP A 20 -8.56 -23.35 -8.03
CA TRP A 20 -7.53 -22.85 -7.13
C TRP A 20 -8.09 -22.26 -5.84
N GLU A 21 -9.18 -21.47 -5.92
CA GLU A 21 -9.84 -20.89 -4.75
C GLU A 21 -10.30 -21.98 -3.77
N LYS A 22 -10.77 -23.12 -4.26
CA LYS A 22 -11.29 -24.24 -3.46
C LYS A 22 -10.22 -25.06 -2.77
N LEU A 23 -8.96 -24.97 -3.16
CA LEU A 23 -7.87 -25.69 -2.50
C LEU A 23 -7.72 -25.28 -1.05
N LEU A 24 -7.26 -26.19 -0.22
CA LEU A 24 -6.89 -25.89 1.16
C LEU A 24 -5.82 -24.81 1.19
N ILE A 25 -5.91 -23.93 2.17
CA ILE A 25 -4.92 -22.85 2.30
C ILE A 25 -3.49 -23.40 2.45
N GLN A 26 -3.32 -24.53 3.12
CA GLN A 26 -2.02 -25.18 3.32
C GLN A 26 -1.37 -25.57 1.99
N ASP A 27 -2.15 -26.06 1.01
CA ASP A 27 -1.63 -26.42 -0.31
C ASP A 27 -1.12 -25.18 -1.06
N LYS A 28 -1.83 -24.06 -0.95
CA LYS A 28 -1.39 -22.78 -1.50
C LYS A 28 -0.11 -22.29 -0.83
N LEU A 29 -0.02 -22.40 0.49
CA LEU A 29 1.15 -21.97 1.27
C LEU A 29 2.38 -22.86 1.01
N GLN A 30 2.20 -24.15 0.67
CA GLN A 30 3.31 -25.00 0.20
C GLN A 30 3.89 -24.45 -1.11
N LYS A 31 3.06 -23.93 -2.03
CA LYS A 31 3.53 -23.28 -3.26
C LYS A 31 4.31 -21.98 -2.94
N VAL A 32 3.83 -21.16 -2.01
CA VAL A 32 4.56 -19.95 -1.57
C VAL A 32 5.93 -20.32 -1.00
N ARG A 33 6.00 -21.36 -0.17
CA ARG A 33 7.27 -21.86 0.38
C ARG A 33 8.23 -22.32 -0.74
N LYS A 34 7.71 -23.05 -1.73
CA LYS A 34 8.52 -23.46 -2.89
C LYS A 34 9.04 -22.24 -3.64
N PHE A 35 8.19 -21.26 -3.92
CA PHE A 35 8.58 -20.01 -4.57
C PHE A 35 9.69 -19.28 -3.78
N ARG A 36 9.53 -19.14 -2.47
CA ARG A 36 10.53 -18.51 -1.59
C ARG A 36 11.87 -19.25 -1.63
N HIS A 37 11.88 -20.59 -1.66
CA HIS A 37 13.12 -21.36 -1.79
C HIS A 37 13.80 -21.14 -3.14
N LEU A 38 13.03 -21.17 -4.24
CA LEU A 38 13.56 -20.87 -5.58
C LEU A 38 14.11 -19.43 -5.67
N LEU A 39 13.45 -18.46 -5.03
CA LEU A 39 13.93 -17.08 -4.96
C LEU A 39 15.34 -17.01 -4.34
N VAL A 40 15.57 -17.73 -3.24
CA VAL A 40 16.87 -17.78 -2.55
C VAL A 40 17.91 -18.55 -3.37
N GLU A 41 17.51 -19.67 -3.99
CA GLU A 41 18.38 -20.47 -4.86
C GLU A 41 18.89 -19.65 -6.05
N HIS A 42 18.01 -18.89 -6.70
CA HIS A 42 18.34 -18.07 -7.87
C HIS A 42 18.83 -16.65 -7.55
N ARG A 43 19.15 -16.32 -6.29
CA ARG A 43 19.50 -14.96 -5.84
C ARG A 43 20.60 -14.28 -6.67
N GLN A 44 21.62 -15.02 -7.10
CA GLN A 44 22.72 -14.47 -7.90
C GLN A 44 22.22 -14.08 -9.30
N ARG A 45 21.46 -14.95 -9.95
CA ARG A 45 20.86 -14.68 -11.27
C ARG A 45 19.90 -13.48 -11.20
N ILE A 46 19.10 -13.41 -10.14
CA ILE A 46 18.17 -12.27 -9.90
C ILE A 46 18.95 -10.98 -9.72
N ALA A 47 20.01 -10.99 -8.89
CA ALA A 47 20.81 -9.79 -8.66
C ALA A 47 21.55 -9.32 -9.93
N GLN A 48 21.99 -10.24 -10.79
CA GLN A 48 22.55 -9.91 -12.09
C GLN A 48 21.52 -9.26 -13.02
N ALA A 49 20.28 -9.76 -13.04
CA ALA A 49 19.20 -9.17 -13.81
C ALA A 49 18.85 -7.75 -13.33
N LEU A 50 18.74 -7.55 -12.01
CA LEU A 50 18.53 -6.24 -11.39
C LEU A 50 19.65 -5.24 -11.72
N PHE A 51 20.90 -5.72 -11.72
CA PHE A 51 22.03 -4.90 -12.14
C PHE A 51 21.95 -4.52 -13.63
N PHE A 52 21.61 -5.48 -14.49
CA PHE A 52 21.46 -5.25 -15.92
C PHE A 52 20.34 -4.25 -16.22
N ASP A 53 19.17 -4.40 -15.60
CA ASP A 53 18.01 -3.56 -15.83
C ASP A 53 18.18 -2.15 -15.26
N SER A 54 18.74 -1.97 -14.08
CA SER A 54 18.71 -0.71 -13.33
C SER A 54 20.06 -0.24 -12.76
N GLY A 55 21.13 -1.01 -12.95
CA GLY A 55 22.42 -0.72 -12.31
C GLY A 55 22.42 -0.94 -10.79
N LYS A 56 21.42 -1.62 -10.24
CA LYS A 56 21.29 -1.86 -8.80
C LYS A 56 22.43 -2.76 -8.30
N PRO A 57 23.28 -2.33 -7.34
CA PRO A 57 24.39 -3.13 -6.86
C PRO A 57 23.92 -4.38 -6.12
N TYR A 58 24.79 -5.36 -5.99
CA TYR A 58 24.46 -6.69 -5.46
C TYR A 58 23.87 -6.64 -4.05
N GLU A 59 24.45 -5.81 -3.18
CA GLU A 59 23.99 -5.60 -1.81
C GLU A 59 22.58 -4.97 -1.75
N GLU A 60 22.29 -4.02 -2.62
CA GLU A 60 20.94 -3.46 -2.72
C GLU A 60 19.95 -4.48 -3.31
N ALA A 61 20.37 -5.27 -4.29
CA ALA A 61 19.51 -6.33 -4.86
C ALA A 61 19.13 -7.36 -3.79
N LEU A 62 20.08 -7.75 -2.92
CA LEU A 62 19.79 -8.64 -1.82
C LEU A 62 18.91 -7.99 -0.75
N GLY A 63 19.28 -6.80 -0.29
CA GLY A 63 18.67 -6.15 0.89
C GLY A 63 17.33 -5.50 0.59
N ALA A 64 17.13 -4.96 -0.61
CA ALA A 64 15.94 -4.17 -0.96
C ALA A 64 14.94 -4.90 -1.88
N GLU A 65 15.31 -6.07 -2.44
CA GLU A 65 14.43 -6.81 -3.35
C GLU A 65 14.20 -8.26 -2.89
N ILE A 66 15.28 -9.04 -2.79
CA ILE A 66 15.17 -10.49 -2.57
C ILE A 66 14.78 -10.79 -1.12
N LEU A 67 15.44 -10.18 -0.16
CA LEU A 67 15.16 -10.41 1.27
C LEU A 67 13.74 -9.95 1.67
N PRO A 68 13.28 -8.74 1.31
CA PRO A 68 11.93 -8.32 1.63
C PRO A 68 10.84 -9.21 1.00
N LEU A 69 11.02 -9.66 -0.25
CA LEU A 69 10.08 -10.57 -0.89
C LEU A 69 10.06 -11.94 -0.20
N ALA A 70 11.23 -12.46 0.19
CA ALA A 70 11.33 -13.72 0.91
C ALA A 70 10.67 -13.63 2.30
N GLU A 71 10.85 -12.52 3.04
CA GLU A 71 10.17 -12.30 4.33
C GLU A 71 8.66 -12.09 4.17
N ALA A 72 8.20 -11.42 3.10
CA ALA A 72 6.78 -11.31 2.78
C ALA A 72 6.15 -12.70 2.52
N CYS A 73 6.82 -13.56 1.76
CA CYS A 73 6.39 -14.95 1.57
C CYS A 73 6.30 -15.71 2.90
N LYS A 74 7.31 -15.59 3.76
CA LYS A 74 7.37 -16.24 5.08
C LYS A 74 6.29 -15.72 6.04
N PHE A 75 5.95 -14.42 5.96
CA PHE A 75 4.81 -13.85 6.69
C PHE A 75 3.50 -14.52 6.27
N LEU A 76 3.26 -14.65 4.97
CA LEU A 76 2.07 -15.31 4.42
C LEU A 76 2.01 -16.80 4.83
N GLU A 77 3.14 -17.53 4.76
CA GLU A 77 3.22 -18.93 5.21
C GLU A 77 2.76 -19.11 6.66
N LYS A 78 3.06 -18.16 7.52
CA LYS A 78 2.73 -18.20 8.95
C LYS A 78 1.30 -17.73 9.24
N ASN A 79 0.83 -16.69 8.56
CA ASN A 79 -0.33 -15.93 9.01
C ASN A 79 -1.55 -16.05 8.10
N ALA A 80 -1.41 -16.35 6.81
CA ALA A 80 -2.53 -16.28 5.86
C ALA A 80 -3.68 -17.24 6.21
N ALA A 81 -3.38 -18.42 6.75
CA ALA A 81 -4.43 -19.35 7.19
C ALA A 81 -5.31 -18.77 8.30
N HIS A 82 -4.72 -18.00 9.22
CA HIS A 82 -5.43 -17.31 10.27
C HIS A 82 -6.23 -16.12 9.73
N LEU A 83 -5.61 -15.29 8.90
CA LEU A 83 -6.18 -14.05 8.36
C LEU A 83 -7.38 -14.32 7.43
N LEU A 84 -7.30 -15.38 6.62
CA LEU A 84 -8.34 -15.74 5.65
C LEU A 84 -9.44 -16.64 6.24
N ARG A 85 -9.32 -17.08 7.50
CA ARG A 85 -10.34 -17.91 8.13
C ARG A 85 -11.69 -17.18 8.26
N PRO A 86 -12.82 -17.90 8.19
CA PRO A 86 -14.13 -17.30 8.46
C PRO A 86 -14.23 -16.74 9.87
N ARG A 87 -14.59 -15.47 9.99
CA ARG A 87 -14.84 -14.79 11.27
C ARG A 87 -16.29 -15.02 11.71
N LYS A 88 -16.49 -15.65 12.86
CA LYS A 88 -17.81 -15.78 13.49
C LYS A 88 -18.20 -14.45 14.15
N ILE A 89 -19.44 -14.02 13.96
CA ILE A 89 -20.01 -12.91 14.72
C ILE A 89 -20.30 -13.40 16.16
N ARG A 90 -19.84 -12.64 17.14
CA ARG A 90 -20.02 -12.98 18.57
C ARG A 90 -21.48 -12.83 18.99
N SER A 91 -21.92 -13.60 19.99
CA SER A 91 -23.27 -13.48 20.57
C SER A 91 -23.49 -12.08 21.19
N SER A 92 -22.42 -11.47 21.75
CA SER A 92 -22.44 -10.09 22.28
C SER A 92 -22.74 -9.02 21.23
N ASP A 93 -22.39 -9.30 19.98
CA ASP A 93 -22.58 -8.37 18.85
C ASP A 93 -23.90 -8.65 18.10
N THR A 94 -24.64 -9.66 18.54
CA THR A 94 -25.94 -10.05 17.97
C THR A 94 -27.06 -9.46 18.80
N PRO A 95 -27.97 -8.65 18.25
CA PRO A 95 -29.11 -8.16 18.97
C PRO A 95 -29.90 -9.34 19.59
N TRP A 96 -30.36 -9.22 20.82
CA TRP A 96 -31.01 -10.32 21.54
C TRP A 96 -32.26 -10.85 20.79
N TRP A 97 -32.98 -10.00 20.10
CA TRP A 97 -34.14 -10.38 19.26
C TRP A 97 -33.76 -11.19 18.02
N MET A 98 -32.44 -11.23 17.68
CA MET A 98 -31.89 -12.07 16.61
C MET A 98 -31.20 -13.34 17.15
N PHE A 99 -31.51 -13.76 18.40
CA PHE A 99 -30.85 -14.86 19.11
C PHE A 99 -30.83 -16.21 18.35
N LEU A 100 -31.75 -16.40 17.40
CA LEU A 100 -31.79 -17.59 16.54
C LEU A 100 -30.82 -17.50 15.33
N GLN A 101 -30.20 -16.34 15.13
CA GLN A 101 -29.29 -16.10 14.02
C GLN A 101 -27.84 -16.40 14.41
N LYS A 102 -27.12 -17.12 13.54
CA LYS A 102 -25.69 -17.28 13.61
C LYS A 102 -25.10 -16.77 12.33
N SER A 103 -24.12 -15.85 12.41
CA SER A 103 -23.51 -15.23 11.22
C SER A 103 -22.01 -15.49 11.19
N LYS A 104 -21.49 -15.63 9.96
CA LYS A 104 -20.06 -15.76 9.67
C LYS A 104 -19.72 -14.85 8.50
N VAL A 105 -18.55 -14.25 8.55
CA VAL A 105 -17.99 -13.50 7.43
C VAL A 105 -16.82 -14.31 6.87
N HIS A 106 -16.94 -14.71 5.62
CA HIS A 106 -15.90 -15.40 4.85
C HIS A 106 -15.11 -14.40 4.05
N ARG A 107 -13.84 -14.70 3.80
CA ARG A 107 -13.00 -14.00 2.83
C ARG A 107 -13.01 -14.81 1.55
N LYS A 108 -13.56 -14.23 0.49
CA LYS A 108 -13.63 -14.83 -0.84
C LYS A 108 -12.62 -14.16 -1.76
N ALA A 109 -11.98 -14.91 -2.64
CA ALA A 109 -11.18 -14.30 -3.70
C ALA A 109 -12.01 -13.27 -4.48
N ARG A 110 -11.36 -12.24 -5.01
CA ARG A 110 -12.02 -11.29 -5.92
C ARG A 110 -12.34 -11.94 -7.26
N GLY A 111 -11.45 -12.81 -7.75
CA GLY A 111 -11.55 -13.50 -9.02
C GLY A 111 -10.25 -13.41 -9.81
N ILE A 112 -10.19 -12.59 -10.84
CA ILE A 112 -8.98 -12.30 -11.60
C ILE A 112 -8.48 -10.89 -11.21
N VAL A 113 -7.23 -10.82 -10.75
CA VAL A 113 -6.55 -9.58 -10.37
C VAL A 113 -5.62 -9.16 -11.50
N GLY A 114 -5.82 -7.95 -12.02
CA GLY A 114 -4.90 -7.28 -12.92
C GLY A 114 -3.84 -6.52 -12.12
N ILE A 115 -2.56 -6.77 -12.37
CA ILE A 115 -1.45 -6.09 -11.72
C ILE A 115 -0.66 -5.32 -12.76
N ILE A 116 -0.55 -4.00 -12.60
CA ILE A 116 0.30 -3.11 -13.41
C ILE A 116 1.54 -2.83 -12.59
N GLY A 117 2.64 -3.46 -12.99
CA GLY A 117 3.88 -3.49 -12.24
C GLY A 117 4.76 -2.26 -12.45
N THR A 118 5.70 -2.11 -11.52
CA THR A 118 6.68 -1.03 -11.48
C THR A 118 8.08 -1.51 -11.92
N TRP A 119 8.99 -0.55 -12.13
CA TRP A 119 10.36 -0.78 -12.58
C TRP A 119 11.42 -0.54 -11.50
N ASN A 120 11.12 0.27 -10.47
CA ASN A 120 12.13 0.70 -9.50
C ASN A 120 12.48 -0.39 -8.46
N TYR A 121 11.50 -1.20 -8.06
CA TYR A 121 11.69 -2.42 -7.27
C TYR A 121 10.92 -3.56 -7.95
N PRO A 122 11.37 -4.00 -9.13
CA PRO A 122 10.60 -4.86 -10.02
C PRO A 122 10.39 -6.27 -9.48
N LEU A 123 11.29 -6.78 -8.65
CA LEU A 123 11.13 -8.09 -8.03
C LEU A 123 10.24 -8.00 -6.79
N PHE A 124 10.54 -7.10 -5.86
CA PHE A 124 9.89 -7.03 -4.55
C PHE A 124 8.43 -6.60 -4.66
N LEU A 125 8.17 -5.42 -5.23
CA LEU A 125 6.81 -4.87 -5.25
C LEU A 125 5.87 -5.72 -6.11
N ASN A 126 6.29 -6.11 -7.31
CA ASN A 126 5.48 -6.98 -8.16
C ASN A 126 5.28 -8.37 -7.54
N GLY A 127 6.35 -8.95 -6.98
CA GLY A 127 6.31 -10.27 -6.34
C GLY A 127 5.34 -10.33 -5.16
N VAL A 128 5.37 -9.34 -4.26
CA VAL A 128 4.46 -9.28 -3.10
C VAL A 128 3.00 -9.24 -3.56
N GLN A 129 2.66 -8.36 -4.50
CA GLN A 129 1.29 -8.22 -5.01
C GLN A 129 0.79 -9.50 -5.69
N ILE A 130 1.63 -10.12 -6.51
CA ILE A 130 1.30 -11.38 -7.21
C ILE A 130 1.07 -12.50 -6.18
N ILE A 131 2.00 -12.68 -5.22
CA ILE A 131 1.90 -13.77 -4.25
C ILE A 131 0.70 -13.58 -3.30
N GLN A 132 0.42 -12.36 -2.85
CA GLN A 132 -0.79 -12.08 -2.06
C GLN A 132 -2.06 -12.40 -2.82
N ALA A 133 -2.15 -12.01 -4.10
CA ALA A 133 -3.30 -12.32 -4.94
C ALA A 133 -3.50 -13.83 -5.10
N LEU A 134 -2.43 -14.58 -5.39
CA LEU A 134 -2.47 -16.04 -5.52
C LEU A 134 -2.85 -16.73 -4.21
N VAL A 135 -2.29 -16.32 -3.06
CA VAL A 135 -2.62 -16.88 -1.74
C VAL A 135 -4.10 -16.66 -1.40
N ALA A 136 -4.63 -15.49 -1.72
CA ALA A 136 -6.05 -15.17 -1.52
C ALA A 136 -7.00 -16.01 -2.42
N GLY A 137 -6.46 -16.76 -3.39
CA GLY A 137 -7.22 -17.65 -4.27
C GLY A 137 -7.59 -17.03 -5.61
N ASN A 138 -6.97 -15.91 -5.99
CA ASN A 138 -7.20 -15.28 -7.30
C ASN A 138 -6.37 -15.90 -8.42
N GLY A 139 -6.80 -15.66 -9.66
CA GLY A 139 -5.94 -15.68 -10.84
C GLY A 139 -5.29 -14.29 -11.01
N VAL A 140 -4.13 -14.25 -11.65
CA VAL A 140 -3.37 -13.02 -11.85
C VAL A 140 -3.04 -12.79 -13.31
N VAL A 141 -3.35 -11.61 -13.80
CA VAL A 141 -2.83 -11.08 -15.07
C VAL A 141 -1.88 -9.94 -14.75
N TRP A 142 -0.62 -10.13 -15.06
CA TRP A 142 0.42 -9.18 -14.74
C TRP A 142 0.93 -8.46 -15.99
N LYS A 143 0.89 -7.13 -15.99
CA LYS A 143 1.56 -6.26 -16.96
C LYS A 143 2.86 -5.76 -16.32
N PRO A 144 4.01 -6.37 -16.64
CA PRO A 144 5.30 -5.93 -16.14
C PRO A 144 5.74 -4.59 -16.75
N SER A 145 6.72 -3.94 -16.14
CA SER A 145 7.31 -2.71 -16.69
C SER A 145 8.24 -3.00 -17.87
N GLU A 146 8.25 -2.14 -18.86
CA GLU A 146 9.19 -2.14 -19.98
C GLU A 146 10.64 -1.85 -19.57
N ASN A 147 10.85 -1.33 -18.38
CA ASN A 147 12.18 -0.91 -17.89
C ASN A 147 12.84 -1.94 -16.95
N ALA A 148 12.33 -3.17 -16.88
CA ALA A 148 12.86 -4.22 -16.00
C ALA A 148 12.74 -5.62 -16.64
N LEU A 149 13.14 -5.75 -17.90
CA LEU A 149 12.82 -6.93 -18.71
C LEU A 149 13.46 -8.22 -18.20
N GLU A 150 14.72 -8.20 -17.79
CA GLU A 150 15.41 -9.41 -17.34
C GLU A 150 14.89 -9.85 -15.95
N THR A 151 14.64 -8.91 -15.06
CA THR A 151 14.05 -9.19 -13.75
C THR A 151 12.63 -9.74 -13.88
N ASN A 152 11.80 -9.13 -14.74
CA ASN A 152 10.44 -9.56 -15.01
C ASN A 152 10.40 -11.00 -15.52
N LYS A 153 11.27 -11.34 -16.47
CA LYS A 153 11.39 -12.69 -17.03
C LYS A 153 11.69 -13.71 -15.94
N ILE A 154 12.64 -13.44 -15.05
CA ILE A 154 12.97 -14.36 -13.96
C ILE A 154 11.79 -14.50 -12.99
N LEU A 155 11.14 -13.39 -12.61
CA LEU A 155 9.97 -13.45 -11.73
C LEU A 155 8.85 -14.31 -12.32
N ALA A 156 8.53 -14.12 -13.61
CA ALA A 156 7.54 -14.92 -14.32
C ALA A 156 7.93 -16.42 -14.37
N GLU A 157 9.19 -16.73 -14.69
CA GLU A 157 9.70 -18.11 -14.70
C GLU A 157 9.54 -18.79 -13.32
N LEU A 158 9.89 -18.12 -12.23
CA LEU A 158 9.76 -18.66 -10.87
C LEU A 158 8.29 -18.90 -10.46
N ILE A 159 7.39 -18.01 -10.86
CA ILE A 159 5.96 -18.15 -10.60
C ILE A 159 5.40 -19.34 -11.40
N LEU A 160 5.69 -19.43 -12.70
CA LEU A 160 5.22 -20.52 -13.56
C LEU A 160 5.77 -21.89 -13.14
N ALA A 161 7.00 -21.95 -12.62
CA ALA A 161 7.59 -23.17 -12.06
C ALA A 161 6.96 -23.64 -10.75
N THR A 162 6.20 -22.75 -10.10
CA THR A 162 5.70 -22.98 -8.74
C THR A 162 4.19 -23.18 -8.67
N PHE A 163 3.44 -22.34 -9.35
CA PHE A 163 1.97 -22.31 -9.28
C PHE A 163 1.34 -23.11 -10.43
N PRO A 164 0.08 -23.53 -10.31
CA PRO A 164 -0.59 -24.29 -11.38
C PRO A 164 -0.68 -23.48 -12.69
N PRO A 165 -0.75 -24.18 -13.82
CA PRO A 165 -0.96 -23.52 -15.12
C PRO A 165 -2.31 -22.77 -15.13
N ASN A 166 -2.38 -21.71 -15.94
CA ASN A 166 -3.57 -20.89 -16.19
C ASN A 166 -4.13 -20.11 -15.00
N ILE A 167 -3.39 -19.96 -13.88
CA ILE A 167 -3.75 -19.02 -12.82
C ILE A 167 -2.87 -17.76 -12.81
N PHE A 168 -1.84 -17.75 -13.63
CA PHE A 168 -0.95 -16.61 -13.84
C PHE A 168 -0.72 -16.42 -15.35
N THR A 169 -0.81 -15.18 -15.80
CA THR A 169 -0.51 -14.78 -17.19
C THR A 169 0.26 -13.48 -17.16
N GLU A 170 1.40 -13.47 -17.83
CA GLU A 170 2.16 -12.26 -18.10
C GLU A 170 1.72 -11.66 -19.45
N LEU A 171 1.49 -10.34 -19.46
CA LEU A 171 1.28 -9.57 -20.67
C LEU A 171 2.61 -9.06 -21.22
N SER A 172 2.57 -8.50 -22.44
CA SER A 172 3.69 -7.71 -22.92
C SER A 172 4.00 -6.55 -21.96
N SER A 173 5.29 -6.28 -21.76
CA SER A 173 5.75 -5.15 -20.96
C SER A 173 5.43 -3.79 -21.57
N SER A 174 4.99 -3.72 -22.83
CA SER A 174 4.70 -2.46 -23.52
C SER A 174 3.62 -1.64 -22.82
N ARG A 175 3.68 -0.31 -22.94
CA ARG A 175 2.73 0.62 -22.29
C ARG A 175 1.28 0.38 -22.73
N GLU A 176 1.09 -0.01 -23.98
CA GLU A 176 -0.21 -0.29 -24.58
C GLU A 176 -0.95 -1.46 -23.88
N SER A 177 -0.20 -2.37 -23.25
CA SER A 177 -0.79 -3.49 -22.49
C SER A 177 -1.52 -3.06 -21.23
N GLY A 178 -1.24 -1.89 -20.68
CA GLY A 178 -1.91 -1.36 -19.50
C GLY A 178 -3.40 -1.10 -19.72
N PRO A 179 -3.78 -0.25 -20.68
CA PRO A 179 -5.18 -0.08 -21.08
C PRO A 179 -5.88 -1.39 -21.46
N VAL A 180 -5.23 -2.26 -22.24
CA VAL A 180 -5.76 -3.57 -22.61
C VAL A 180 -6.10 -4.42 -21.38
N LEU A 181 -5.23 -4.44 -20.38
CA LEU A 181 -5.49 -5.15 -19.12
C LEU A 181 -6.74 -4.62 -18.43
N VAL A 182 -6.84 -3.29 -18.25
CA VAL A 182 -7.98 -2.68 -17.53
C VAL A 182 -9.30 -2.82 -18.29
N ASP A 183 -9.24 -2.83 -19.63
CA ASP A 183 -10.41 -3.06 -20.49
C ASP A 183 -10.82 -4.53 -20.55
N SER A 184 -9.99 -5.47 -20.08
CA SER A 184 -10.27 -6.90 -20.08
C SER A 184 -11.22 -7.33 -18.94
N ASN A 185 -11.66 -8.59 -18.95
CA ASN A 185 -12.61 -9.12 -17.94
C ASN A 185 -11.90 -9.51 -16.63
N ILE A 186 -11.45 -8.50 -15.87
CA ILE A 186 -10.82 -8.64 -14.56
C ILE A 186 -11.72 -8.09 -13.45
N ASP A 187 -11.46 -8.45 -12.20
CA ASP A 187 -12.33 -8.16 -11.05
C ASP A 187 -11.68 -7.18 -10.03
N PHE A 188 -10.39 -6.95 -10.15
CA PHE A 188 -9.62 -6.06 -9.26
C PHE A 188 -8.36 -5.58 -9.97
N VAL A 189 -7.92 -4.36 -9.70
CA VAL A 189 -6.67 -3.81 -10.24
C VAL A 189 -5.76 -3.37 -9.10
N VAL A 190 -4.49 -3.77 -9.19
CA VAL A 190 -3.41 -3.20 -8.39
C VAL A 190 -2.46 -2.49 -9.34
N MET A 191 -2.15 -1.24 -9.05
CA MET A 191 -1.26 -0.44 -9.88
C MET A 191 -0.24 0.28 -9.02
N THR A 192 1.04 0.13 -9.39
CA THR A 192 2.16 0.89 -8.81
C THR A 192 2.81 1.74 -9.89
N GLY A 193 2.87 3.07 -9.69
CA GLY A 193 3.44 3.97 -10.69
C GLY A 193 3.19 5.45 -10.46
N SER A 194 3.15 6.24 -11.56
CA SER A 194 2.95 7.68 -11.48
C SER A 194 1.50 8.07 -11.17
N VAL A 195 1.33 9.27 -10.60
CA VAL A 195 0.02 9.87 -10.30
C VAL A 195 -0.86 9.97 -11.54
N GLU A 196 -0.30 10.39 -12.67
CA GLU A 196 -1.04 10.55 -13.92
C GLU A 196 -1.58 9.20 -14.42
N THR A 197 -0.72 8.18 -14.44
CA THR A 197 -1.14 6.83 -14.83
C THR A 197 -2.18 6.28 -13.84
N GLY A 198 -1.97 6.49 -12.53
CA GLY A 198 -2.93 6.10 -11.49
C GLY A 198 -4.31 6.71 -11.70
N LYS A 199 -4.38 8.02 -11.96
CA LYS A 199 -5.64 8.71 -12.27
C LYS A 199 -6.33 8.16 -13.51
N ALA A 200 -5.57 7.88 -14.59
CA ALA A 200 -6.11 7.30 -15.81
C ALA A 200 -6.68 5.88 -15.57
N ILE A 201 -5.97 5.04 -14.84
CA ILE A 201 -6.41 3.69 -14.45
C ILE A 201 -7.64 3.76 -13.54
N ALA A 202 -7.62 4.64 -12.51
CA ALA A 202 -8.74 4.84 -11.61
C ALA A 202 -10.02 5.21 -12.36
N LYS A 203 -9.93 6.13 -13.32
CA LYS A 203 -11.05 6.54 -14.15
C LYS A 203 -11.64 5.34 -14.92
N LYS A 204 -10.81 4.56 -15.59
CA LYS A 204 -11.26 3.36 -16.31
C LYS A 204 -11.87 2.30 -15.38
N CYS A 205 -11.27 2.09 -14.22
CA CYS A 205 -11.81 1.18 -13.20
C CYS A 205 -13.19 1.65 -12.72
N ALA A 206 -13.38 2.96 -12.48
CA ALA A 206 -14.64 3.53 -12.04
C ALA A 206 -15.75 3.38 -13.09
N GLU A 207 -15.46 3.56 -14.37
CA GLU A 207 -16.41 3.37 -15.49
C GLU A 207 -16.93 1.93 -15.54
N ARG A 208 -16.17 0.96 -15.04
CA ARG A 208 -16.50 -0.47 -15.02
C ARG A 208 -16.86 -1.00 -13.64
N LEU A 209 -16.86 -0.17 -12.60
CA LEU A 209 -17.05 -0.53 -11.19
C LEU A 209 -16.05 -1.60 -10.70
N ILE A 210 -14.82 -1.58 -11.23
CA ILE A 210 -13.73 -2.44 -10.78
C ILE A 210 -13.04 -1.75 -9.60
N PRO A 211 -12.98 -2.35 -8.41
CA PRO A 211 -12.22 -1.81 -7.29
C PRO A 211 -10.71 -1.89 -7.56
N SER A 212 -9.94 -0.99 -6.94
CA SER A 212 -8.51 -0.90 -7.18
C SER A 212 -7.72 -0.52 -5.94
N THR A 213 -6.45 -0.94 -5.90
CA THR A 213 -5.40 -0.41 -5.04
C THR A 213 -4.40 0.34 -5.92
N LEU A 214 -4.11 1.57 -5.56
CA LEU A 214 -3.17 2.43 -6.28
C LEU A 214 -2.05 2.83 -5.34
N GLU A 215 -0.83 2.41 -5.66
CA GLU A 215 0.40 2.84 -4.99
C GLU A 215 1.15 3.80 -5.91
N LEU A 216 1.14 5.07 -5.55
CA LEU A 216 1.66 6.12 -6.40
C LEU A 216 2.92 6.73 -5.79
N SER A 217 3.40 7.83 -6.38
CA SER A 217 4.59 8.52 -5.91
C SER A 217 4.45 9.09 -4.50
N GLY A 218 5.58 9.42 -3.88
CA GLY A 218 5.67 10.14 -2.61
C GLY A 218 6.72 11.24 -2.67
N ILE A 219 6.62 12.19 -1.74
CA ILE A 219 7.61 13.23 -1.45
C ILE A 219 7.79 13.22 0.07
N ASP A 220 8.39 12.16 0.57
CA ASP A 220 8.37 11.86 1.98
C ASP A 220 9.24 12.84 2.80
N SER A 221 8.83 13.07 4.04
CA SER A 221 9.53 13.94 4.98
C SER A 221 10.21 13.12 6.07
N LEU A 222 11.41 13.57 6.47
CA LEU A 222 12.04 13.18 7.72
C LEU A 222 12.03 14.40 8.65
N LEU A 223 11.41 14.25 9.82
CA LEU A 223 11.35 15.27 10.85
C LEU A 223 12.41 14.95 11.91
N LEU A 224 13.37 15.87 12.11
CA LEU A 224 14.27 15.84 13.24
C LEU A 224 13.67 16.74 14.33
N LEU A 225 13.35 16.20 15.50
CA LEU A 225 12.87 16.98 16.64
C LEU A 225 14.06 17.52 17.46
N GLU A 226 13.81 18.49 18.33
CA GLU A 226 14.87 19.19 19.09
C GLU A 226 15.74 18.28 19.97
N ASP A 227 15.16 17.17 20.45
CA ASP A 227 15.82 16.17 21.28
C ASP A 227 16.41 15.00 20.46
N GLY A 228 16.27 15.03 19.12
CA GLY A 228 16.70 13.96 18.24
C GLY A 228 18.20 13.95 17.96
N ASP A 229 18.73 12.78 17.64
CA ASP A 229 20.14 12.62 17.25
C ASP A 229 20.36 13.12 15.82
N VAL A 230 21.11 14.22 15.71
CA VAL A 230 21.40 14.90 14.44
C VAL A 230 22.21 14.00 13.49
N ASP A 231 23.22 13.28 14.02
CA ASP A 231 24.11 12.46 13.19
C ASP A 231 23.37 11.26 12.61
N LEU A 232 22.52 10.64 13.44
CA LEU A 232 21.67 9.53 13.01
C LEU A 232 20.62 9.99 12.00
N ALA A 233 19.93 11.10 12.26
CA ALA A 233 18.91 11.66 11.39
C ALA A 233 19.48 12.08 10.02
N ALA A 234 20.63 12.77 10.00
CA ALA A 234 21.31 13.16 8.77
C ALA A 234 21.76 11.94 7.97
N SER A 235 22.29 10.89 8.63
CA SER A 235 22.69 9.65 7.99
C SER A 235 21.49 8.90 7.41
N ALA A 236 20.36 8.87 8.12
CA ALA A 236 19.11 8.26 7.64
C ALA A 236 18.52 9.05 6.46
N ALA A 237 18.48 10.39 6.52
CA ALA A 237 18.04 11.24 5.42
C ALA A 237 18.91 11.02 4.17
N TRP A 238 20.23 10.99 4.35
CA TRP A 238 21.17 10.73 3.27
C TRP A 238 20.96 9.36 2.63
N PHE A 239 20.89 8.30 3.44
CA PHE A 239 20.60 6.95 2.96
C PHE A 239 19.28 6.89 2.18
N ALA A 240 18.20 7.42 2.79
CA ALA A 240 16.85 7.34 2.23
C ALA A 240 16.66 8.18 0.96
N THR A 241 17.45 9.25 0.79
CA THR A 241 17.47 10.05 -0.45
C THR A 241 18.22 9.32 -1.57
N ASN A 242 19.27 8.58 -1.25
CA ASN A 242 20.23 8.07 -2.23
C ASN A 242 20.07 6.58 -2.58
N ILE A 243 19.34 5.80 -1.79
CA ILE A 243 19.06 4.39 -2.11
C ILE A 243 18.39 4.28 -3.47
N ASN A 244 18.79 3.28 -4.26
CA ASN A 244 18.33 3.08 -5.63
C ASN A 244 18.48 4.33 -6.52
N ALA A 245 19.55 5.11 -6.32
CA ALA A 245 19.79 6.40 -7.00
C ALA A 245 18.63 7.40 -6.83
N GLY A 246 17.96 7.37 -5.69
CA GLY A 246 16.78 8.20 -5.43
C GLY A 246 15.49 7.74 -6.12
N GLN A 247 15.51 6.62 -6.83
CA GLN A 247 14.36 6.10 -7.59
C GLN A 247 13.44 5.26 -6.70
N THR A 248 13.05 5.82 -5.56
CA THR A 248 12.26 5.19 -4.51
C THR A 248 11.03 6.05 -4.20
N CYS A 249 9.83 5.45 -4.20
CA CYS A 249 8.58 6.18 -3.94
C CYS A 249 8.55 6.82 -2.54
N MET A 250 9.14 6.14 -1.54
CA MET A 250 9.27 6.61 -0.15
C MET A 250 10.64 7.22 0.16
N ALA A 251 11.38 7.72 -0.86
CA ALA A 251 12.63 8.42 -0.62
C ALA A 251 12.38 9.73 0.13
N ILE A 252 13.24 10.01 1.12
CA ILE A 252 13.19 11.29 1.83
C ILE A 252 13.59 12.40 0.86
N ARG A 253 12.64 13.29 0.58
CA ARG A 253 12.81 14.47 -0.27
C ARG A 253 12.85 15.75 0.55
N ARG A 254 12.26 15.72 1.74
CA ARG A 254 12.13 16.88 2.62
C ARG A 254 12.70 16.52 4.00
N PHE A 255 13.81 17.14 4.36
CA PHE A 255 14.40 17.02 5.70
C PHE A 255 14.00 18.25 6.52
N VAL A 256 13.08 18.07 7.44
CA VAL A 256 12.45 19.12 8.24
C VAL A 256 13.12 19.16 9.61
N ILE A 257 13.84 20.25 9.93
CA ILE A 257 14.73 20.34 11.09
C ILE A 257 14.51 21.62 11.89
N PRO A 258 14.86 21.67 13.19
CA PRO A 258 14.88 22.92 13.94
C PRO A 258 15.82 23.94 13.28
N GLU A 259 15.41 25.20 13.20
CA GLU A 259 16.23 26.30 12.63
C GLU A 259 17.63 26.35 13.29
N THR A 260 17.70 26.11 14.60
CA THR A 260 18.95 26.09 15.39
C THR A 260 19.93 24.99 15.01
N MET A 261 19.47 23.95 14.29
CA MET A 261 20.30 22.79 13.89
C MET A 261 20.78 22.86 12.43
N LEU A 262 20.40 23.89 11.66
CA LEU A 262 20.67 23.97 10.23
C LEU A 262 22.17 23.84 9.90
N GLU A 263 23.04 24.53 10.62
CA GLU A 263 24.48 24.50 10.38
C GLU A 263 25.06 23.12 10.64
N LYS A 264 24.70 22.50 11.78
CA LYS A 264 25.18 21.18 12.18
C LYS A 264 24.72 20.10 11.20
N VAL A 265 23.44 20.11 10.81
CA VAL A 265 22.87 19.17 9.82
C VAL A 265 23.54 19.36 8.47
N THR A 266 23.70 20.60 7.99
CA THR A 266 24.33 20.89 6.70
C THR A 266 25.78 20.38 6.66
N THR A 267 26.55 20.64 7.73
CA THR A 267 27.93 20.14 7.85
C THR A 267 27.98 18.62 7.74
N LYS A 268 27.11 17.92 8.47
CA LYS A 268 27.05 16.46 8.43
C LYS A 268 26.66 15.91 7.05
N LEU A 269 25.67 16.50 6.39
CA LEU A 269 25.26 16.12 5.04
C LEU A 269 26.40 16.32 4.02
N LEU A 270 27.16 17.43 4.13
CA LEU A 270 28.31 17.69 3.27
C LEU A 270 29.46 16.68 3.51
N GLU A 271 29.68 16.23 4.74
CA GLU A 271 30.66 15.17 5.05
C GLU A 271 30.27 13.85 4.35
N LEU A 272 28.98 13.48 4.38
CA LEU A 272 28.46 12.30 3.71
C LEU A 272 28.57 12.41 2.20
N ALA A 273 28.28 13.60 1.65
CA ALA A 273 28.31 13.86 0.21
C ALA A 273 29.72 13.75 -0.40
N LYS A 274 30.78 14.16 0.31
CA LYS A 274 32.16 14.11 -0.18
C LYS A 274 32.62 12.75 -0.69
N ASN A 275 32.08 11.69 -0.12
CA ASN A 275 32.45 10.31 -0.47
C ASN A 275 31.42 9.63 -1.38
N PHE A 276 30.36 10.33 -1.74
CA PHE A 276 29.32 9.79 -2.62
C PHE A 276 29.77 9.88 -4.08
N LYS A 277 29.41 8.86 -4.86
CA LYS A 277 29.66 8.84 -6.30
C LYS A 277 28.34 9.02 -7.04
N PRO A 278 28.27 9.89 -8.06
CA PRO A 278 27.10 10.01 -8.91
C PRO A 278 26.64 8.65 -9.42
N ARG A 279 25.35 8.43 -9.43
CA ARG A 279 24.74 7.16 -9.83
C ARG A 279 23.93 7.30 -11.10
N LYS A 280 23.96 6.28 -11.92
CA LYS A 280 23.12 6.22 -13.11
C LYS A 280 21.64 6.13 -12.67
N ILE A 281 20.81 7.02 -13.23
CA ILE A 281 19.35 6.88 -13.14
C ILE A 281 18.82 6.20 -14.40
N LEU A 282 17.77 5.40 -14.24
CA LEU A 282 17.29 4.52 -15.31
C LEU A 282 16.67 5.28 -16.47
N MET A 283 15.95 6.37 -16.20
CA MET A 283 15.27 7.17 -17.22
C MET A 283 15.76 8.62 -17.18
N GLU A 284 16.32 9.09 -18.28
CA GLU A 284 16.75 10.51 -18.43
C GLU A 284 15.61 11.49 -18.17
N SER A 285 14.38 11.14 -18.52
CA SER A 285 13.19 11.93 -18.21
C SER A 285 13.01 12.28 -16.73
N GLN A 286 13.63 11.51 -15.81
CA GLN A 286 13.63 11.87 -14.39
C GLN A 286 14.58 13.04 -14.09
N ALA A 287 15.69 13.15 -14.81
CA ALA A 287 16.55 14.33 -14.76
C ALA A 287 15.84 15.54 -15.37
N ASP A 288 15.15 15.35 -16.51
CA ASP A 288 14.38 16.42 -17.17
C ASP A 288 13.27 16.98 -16.27
N CYS A 289 12.71 16.15 -15.35
CA CYS A 289 11.75 16.61 -14.34
C CYS A 289 12.46 17.30 -13.16
N ALA A 290 13.58 16.76 -12.68
CA ALA A 290 14.23 17.22 -11.46
C ALA A 290 14.97 18.55 -11.65
N LEU A 291 15.71 18.70 -12.76
CA LEU A 291 16.56 19.89 -12.99
C LEU A 291 15.79 21.22 -13.04
N PRO A 292 14.65 21.34 -13.73
CA PRO A 292 13.85 22.57 -13.69
C PRO A 292 13.32 22.92 -12.31
N LEU A 293 12.96 21.91 -11.48
CA LEU A 293 12.49 22.13 -10.12
C LEU A 293 13.61 22.61 -9.20
N ILE A 294 14.83 22.09 -9.36
CA ILE A 294 16.03 22.58 -8.67
C ILE A 294 16.29 24.04 -9.04
N ASP A 295 16.23 24.36 -10.34
CA ASP A 295 16.44 25.71 -10.85
C ASP A 295 15.42 26.71 -10.30
N ALA A 296 14.14 26.34 -10.34
CA ALA A 296 13.06 27.15 -9.80
C ALA A 296 13.27 27.40 -8.30
N ALA A 297 13.61 26.35 -7.53
CA ALA A 297 13.87 26.47 -6.10
C ALA A 297 15.05 27.45 -5.82
N MET A 298 16.14 27.38 -6.60
CA MET A 298 17.27 28.29 -6.47
C MET A 298 16.88 29.73 -6.81
N ILE A 299 16.09 29.95 -7.84
CA ILE A 299 15.56 31.29 -8.19
C ILE A 299 14.67 31.83 -7.07
N GLU A 300 13.91 30.98 -6.42
CA GLU A 300 13.05 31.33 -5.28
C GLU A 300 13.80 31.52 -3.94
N GLY A 301 15.13 31.32 -3.93
CA GLY A 301 15.99 31.59 -2.78
C GLY A 301 16.51 30.36 -2.04
N ALA A 302 16.31 29.15 -2.54
CA ALA A 302 17.01 27.98 -2.06
C ALA A 302 18.50 28.01 -2.44
N GLU A 303 19.36 27.46 -1.61
CA GLU A 303 20.78 27.40 -1.83
C GLU A 303 21.24 25.97 -2.13
N LEU A 304 21.94 25.79 -3.26
CA LEU A 304 22.61 24.52 -3.58
C LEU A 304 23.89 24.38 -2.73
N LYS A 305 23.96 23.38 -1.88
CA LYS A 305 25.15 23.09 -1.04
C LYS A 305 25.97 21.94 -1.61
N TRP A 306 25.35 21.03 -2.35
CA TRP A 306 26.01 19.95 -3.05
C TRP A 306 25.21 19.56 -4.30
N PRO A 307 25.86 19.24 -5.44
CA PRO A 307 27.29 19.44 -5.71
C PRO A 307 27.68 20.90 -5.69
N LEU A 308 28.99 21.19 -5.76
CA LEU A 308 29.48 22.59 -5.65
C LEU A 308 29.08 23.44 -6.86
N THR A 309 28.87 22.83 -8.00
CA THR A 309 28.39 23.50 -9.21
C THR A 309 27.16 22.82 -9.76
N LYS A 310 26.22 23.60 -10.29
CA LYS A 310 24.99 23.08 -10.90
C LYS A 310 25.25 22.13 -12.08
N SER A 311 26.30 22.39 -12.86
CA SER A 311 26.68 21.55 -14.01
C SER A 311 27.06 20.12 -13.61
N ASP A 312 27.40 19.90 -12.35
CA ASP A 312 27.80 18.58 -11.85
C ASP A 312 26.61 17.73 -11.37
N ILE A 313 25.40 18.30 -11.27
CA ILE A 313 24.20 17.56 -10.83
C ILE A 313 23.88 16.42 -11.79
N TRP A 314 23.95 16.68 -13.10
CA TRP A 314 23.62 15.71 -14.13
C TRP A 314 24.69 15.70 -15.20
N LYS A 315 25.37 14.56 -15.35
CA LYS A 315 26.44 14.39 -16.33
C LYS A 315 26.54 12.94 -16.82
N ASP A 316 26.58 12.76 -18.11
CA ASP A 316 26.81 11.45 -18.76
C ASP A 316 25.86 10.34 -18.25
N GLY A 317 24.60 10.68 -18.05
CA GLY A 317 23.59 9.72 -17.54
C GLY A 317 23.65 9.45 -16.03
N HIS A 318 24.54 10.16 -15.31
CA HIS A 318 24.69 10.03 -13.86
C HIS A 318 24.17 11.27 -13.13
N PHE A 319 23.42 11.05 -12.07
CA PHE A 319 22.90 12.10 -11.21
C PHE A 319 23.67 12.10 -9.89
N ASP A 320 24.26 13.24 -9.53
CA ASP A 320 24.88 13.42 -8.23
C ASP A 320 23.82 13.69 -7.16
N ALA A 321 24.10 13.33 -5.93
CA ALA A 321 23.22 13.69 -4.82
C ALA A 321 23.15 15.23 -4.73
N CYS A 322 21.92 15.75 -4.62
CA CYS A 322 21.68 17.18 -4.56
C CYS A 322 21.19 17.58 -3.17
N ILE A 323 21.86 18.55 -2.53
CA ILE A 323 21.47 19.11 -1.22
C ILE A 323 21.08 20.57 -1.42
N LEU A 324 19.81 20.88 -1.18
CA LEU A 324 19.26 22.24 -1.14
C LEU A 324 18.93 22.62 0.29
N ILE A 325 19.34 23.81 0.72
CA ILE A 325 18.94 24.41 2.01
C ILE A 325 18.08 25.65 1.77
N ASN A 326 17.50 26.22 2.83
CA ASN A 326 16.59 27.36 2.76
C ASN A 326 15.37 27.11 1.84
N VAL A 327 14.98 25.86 1.73
CA VAL A 327 13.80 25.47 0.96
C VAL A 327 12.53 25.77 1.76
N ARG A 328 11.51 26.30 1.10
CA ARG A 328 10.19 26.55 1.69
C ARG A 328 9.17 25.56 1.15
N LYS A 329 8.16 25.25 1.96
CA LYS A 329 7.13 24.24 1.64
C LYS A 329 6.28 24.59 0.40
N GLU A 330 6.24 25.87 0.01
CA GLU A 330 5.51 26.35 -1.17
C GLU A 330 6.26 26.12 -2.47
N MET A 331 7.58 25.90 -2.43
CA MET A 331 8.41 25.68 -3.63
C MET A 331 7.99 24.39 -4.34
N GLY A 332 8.00 24.40 -5.68
CA GLY A 332 7.60 23.27 -6.52
C GLY A 332 8.33 21.97 -6.17
N ILE A 333 9.61 22.04 -5.80
CA ILE A 333 10.43 20.89 -5.39
C ILE A 333 9.88 20.13 -4.16
N CYS A 334 9.05 20.77 -3.35
CA CYS A 334 8.36 20.14 -2.20
C CYS A 334 6.99 19.55 -2.56
N ASN A 335 6.49 19.78 -3.77
CA ASN A 335 5.12 19.49 -4.17
C ASN A 335 5.02 18.64 -5.44
N GLU A 336 6.12 18.40 -6.13
CA GLU A 336 6.20 17.57 -7.34
C GLU A 336 7.11 16.37 -7.11
N ALA A 337 6.62 15.17 -7.42
CA ALA A 337 7.38 13.93 -7.19
C ALA A 337 8.49 13.79 -8.23
N ILE A 338 9.71 13.62 -7.75
CA ILE A 338 10.92 13.38 -8.55
C ILE A 338 11.56 12.05 -8.17
N PHE A 339 12.15 11.35 -9.15
CA PHE A 339 12.87 10.08 -8.94
C PHE A 339 14.37 10.28 -9.19
N ALA A 340 14.95 11.21 -8.43
CA ALA A 340 16.37 11.54 -8.45
C ALA A 340 16.85 11.85 -7.02
N PRO A 341 18.15 11.72 -6.70
CA PRO A 341 18.65 11.88 -5.33
C PRO A 341 18.75 13.35 -4.92
N VAL A 342 17.61 13.99 -4.69
CA VAL A 342 17.51 15.41 -4.28
C VAL A 342 16.93 15.50 -2.87
N LEU A 343 17.66 16.13 -1.96
CA LEU A 343 17.28 16.38 -0.58
C LEU A 343 17.07 17.88 -0.35
N SER A 344 15.87 18.27 -0.01
CA SER A 344 15.50 19.63 0.39
C SER A 344 15.49 19.74 1.91
N VAL A 345 16.27 20.65 2.47
CA VAL A 345 16.29 20.94 3.93
C VAL A 345 15.39 22.14 4.20
N LEU A 346 14.39 21.92 5.04
CA LEU A 346 13.42 22.92 5.49
C LEU A 346 13.59 23.14 7.00
N THR A 347 13.45 24.37 7.46
CA THR A 347 13.57 24.68 8.89
C THR A 347 12.23 25.00 9.51
N TYR A 348 12.10 24.72 10.81
CA TYR A 348 10.92 25.04 11.61
C TYR A 348 11.31 25.68 12.95
N LYS A 349 10.37 26.37 13.60
CA LYS A 349 10.54 26.98 14.93
C LYS A 349 9.79 26.24 16.03
N THR A 350 8.65 25.65 15.70
CA THR A 350 7.82 24.86 16.63
C THR A 350 7.48 23.51 16.04
N ILE A 351 7.14 22.53 16.89
CA ILE A 351 6.70 21.20 16.42
C ILE A 351 5.46 21.31 15.51
N ASP A 352 4.56 22.25 15.83
CA ASP A 352 3.37 22.49 15.00
C ASP A 352 3.75 23.00 13.59
N ASP A 353 4.82 23.81 13.47
CA ASP A 353 5.37 24.21 12.18
C ASP A 353 5.91 23.00 11.42
N ALA A 354 6.64 22.10 12.10
CA ALA A 354 7.18 20.90 11.49
C ALA A 354 6.06 20.00 10.93
N ILE A 355 4.99 19.78 11.71
CA ILE A 355 3.80 19.06 11.30
C ILE A 355 3.12 19.77 10.11
N CYS A 356 2.97 21.08 10.18
CA CYS A 356 2.39 21.89 9.11
C CYS A 356 3.20 21.76 7.80
N ILE A 357 4.54 21.84 7.87
CA ILE A 357 5.44 21.67 6.72
C ILE A 357 5.31 20.27 6.12
N SER A 358 5.28 19.24 6.97
CA SER A 358 5.12 17.86 6.49
C SER A 358 3.78 17.66 5.79
N ASN A 359 2.69 18.15 6.38
CA ASN A 359 1.31 17.97 5.90
C ASN A 359 0.92 18.91 4.74
N ALA A 360 1.73 19.91 4.40
CA ALA A 360 1.47 20.82 3.28
C ALA A 360 1.60 20.14 1.91
N CYS A 361 2.33 19.03 1.84
CA CYS A 361 2.53 18.26 0.62
C CYS A 361 1.24 17.54 0.20
N PRO A 362 0.87 17.54 -1.09
CA PRO A 362 -0.30 16.81 -1.58
C PRO A 362 -0.13 15.28 -1.56
N PHE A 363 1.09 14.79 -1.37
CA PHE A 363 1.44 13.39 -1.21
C PHE A 363 1.47 12.99 0.27
N GLY A 364 1.22 11.73 0.56
CA GLY A 364 1.28 11.21 1.92
C GLY A 364 1.56 9.70 1.90
N LEU A 365 2.77 9.30 1.46
CA LEU A 365 3.15 7.88 1.44
C LEU A 365 3.74 7.47 2.79
N CYS A 366 4.92 7.99 3.12
CA CYS A 366 5.57 7.71 4.39
C CYS A 366 6.15 8.98 5.02
N ALA A 367 6.54 8.87 6.30
CA ALA A 367 7.35 9.86 7.00
C ALA A 367 8.27 9.17 8.01
N SER A 368 9.35 9.86 8.40
CA SER A 368 10.24 9.43 9.46
C SER A 368 10.35 10.52 10.52
N ILE A 369 10.49 10.16 11.80
CA ILE A 369 10.64 11.09 12.92
C ILE A 369 11.86 10.68 13.72
N PHE A 370 12.74 11.61 14.04
CA PHE A 370 13.90 11.38 14.88
C PHE A 370 13.77 12.18 16.17
N THR A 371 13.73 11.50 17.31
CA THR A 371 13.52 12.03 18.66
C THR A 371 14.06 11.07 19.71
N ALA A 372 14.50 11.58 20.84
CA ALA A 372 14.85 10.77 22.00
C ALA A 372 13.60 10.26 22.76
N SER A 373 12.46 10.95 22.60
CA SER A 373 11.19 10.61 23.27
C SER A 373 10.27 9.80 22.36
N GLN A 374 10.12 8.51 22.64
CA GLN A 374 9.17 7.66 21.90
C GLN A 374 7.73 8.22 21.98
N GLU A 375 7.30 8.69 23.16
CA GLU A 375 5.95 9.23 23.36
C GLU A 375 5.70 10.47 22.49
N LEU A 376 6.70 11.39 22.42
CA LEU A 376 6.62 12.55 21.54
C LEU A 376 6.58 12.14 20.07
N GLY A 377 7.43 11.17 19.68
CA GLY A 377 7.44 10.62 18.33
C GLY A 377 6.09 10.05 17.93
N GLU A 378 5.46 9.23 18.77
CA GLU A 378 4.13 8.67 18.52
C GLU A 378 3.06 9.76 18.43
N LYS A 379 3.10 10.76 19.31
CA LYS A 379 2.17 11.90 19.27
C LYS A 379 2.28 12.67 17.96
N VAL A 380 3.49 13.01 17.53
CA VAL A 380 3.71 13.70 16.25
C VAL A 380 3.29 12.82 15.08
N ALA A 381 3.60 11.51 15.10
CA ALA A 381 3.24 10.57 14.07
C ALA A 381 1.72 10.53 13.79
N LEU A 382 0.91 10.58 14.84
CA LEU A 382 -0.57 10.56 14.74
C LEU A 382 -1.15 11.83 14.08
N GLU A 383 -0.36 12.91 14.01
CA GLU A 383 -0.77 14.18 13.38
C GLU A 383 -0.34 14.28 11.91
N LEU A 384 0.50 13.35 11.42
CA LEU A 384 0.97 13.35 10.05
C LEU A 384 -0.05 12.70 9.10
N LYS A 385 -0.27 13.33 7.95
CA LYS A 385 -1.19 12.84 6.90
C LYS A 385 -0.48 11.90 5.92
N VAL A 386 -0.02 10.76 6.42
CA VAL A 386 0.71 9.75 5.64
C VAL A 386 0.18 8.35 5.93
N GLY A 387 0.50 7.40 5.08
CA GLY A 387 0.10 6.01 5.28
C GLY A 387 0.95 5.25 6.30
N SER A 388 2.22 5.63 6.48
CA SER A 388 3.12 4.96 7.42
C SER A 388 4.14 5.93 8.01
N VAL A 389 4.49 5.75 9.28
CA VAL A 389 5.51 6.54 9.98
C VAL A 389 6.52 5.62 10.65
N SER A 390 7.81 5.92 10.52
CA SER A 390 8.87 5.29 11.30
C SER A 390 9.46 6.27 12.32
N ILE A 391 9.86 5.76 13.50
CA ILE A 391 10.53 6.54 14.53
C ILE A 391 11.96 6.05 14.66
N ASN A 392 12.91 6.97 14.55
CA ASN A 392 14.36 6.74 14.63
C ASN A 392 14.94 5.77 13.57
N ASP A 393 14.24 5.64 12.43
CA ASP A 393 14.73 4.93 11.26
C ASP A 393 14.04 5.46 10.01
N ALA A 394 14.52 5.08 8.81
CA ALA A 394 13.93 5.44 7.53
C ALA A 394 14.00 4.25 6.56
N ILE A 395 13.06 4.15 5.62
CA ILE A 395 12.95 3.14 4.56
C ILE A 395 12.71 1.73 5.10
N VAL A 396 13.65 1.16 5.87
CA VAL A 396 13.62 -0.26 6.29
C VAL A 396 12.36 -0.65 7.07
N PRO A 397 11.87 0.16 8.03
CA PRO A 397 10.64 -0.18 8.76
C PRO A 397 9.40 -0.31 7.87
N HIS A 398 9.34 0.44 6.75
CA HIS A 398 8.22 0.38 5.81
C HIS A 398 8.21 -0.89 4.94
N ALA A 399 9.35 -1.61 4.87
CA ALA A 399 9.44 -2.93 4.22
C ALA A 399 9.09 -4.09 5.18
N HIS A 400 8.61 -3.81 6.40
CA HIS A 400 8.24 -4.83 7.37
C HIS A 400 7.06 -5.67 6.86
N PRO A 401 7.18 -7.01 6.73
CA PRO A 401 6.22 -7.84 6.01
C PRO A 401 4.84 -7.94 6.66
N ALA A 402 4.68 -7.55 7.93
CA ALA A 402 3.43 -7.61 8.67
C ALA A 402 2.71 -6.24 8.77
N THR A 403 3.35 -5.16 8.35
CA THR A 403 2.72 -3.83 8.34
C THR A 403 2.14 -3.51 6.97
N PRO A 404 0.99 -2.82 6.89
CA PRO A 404 0.45 -2.37 5.62
C PRO A 404 1.36 -1.30 5.01
N PHE A 405 1.45 -1.30 3.69
CA PHE A 405 2.09 -0.25 2.92
C PHE A 405 1.06 0.36 1.97
N GLY A 406 0.89 1.66 2.01
CA GLY A 406 -0.05 2.41 1.19
C GLY A 406 -0.02 3.88 1.55
N GLY A 407 -0.60 4.73 0.72
CA GLY A 407 -0.56 6.18 0.88
C GLY A 407 -1.94 6.82 0.98
N VAL A 408 -1.93 8.13 1.18
CA VAL A 408 -3.11 9.01 1.14
C VAL A 408 -2.89 10.16 0.15
N GLY A 409 -3.93 10.87 -0.21
CA GLY A 409 -3.83 12.00 -1.15
C GLY A 409 -3.35 11.55 -2.54
N LEU A 410 -2.38 12.25 -3.11
CA LEU A 410 -1.80 11.90 -4.42
C LEU A 410 -0.93 10.64 -4.38
N SER A 411 -0.63 10.08 -3.20
CA SER A 411 0.06 8.80 -3.09
C SER A 411 -0.87 7.59 -3.28
N GLY A 412 -2.16 7.79 -3.48
CA GLY A 412 -3.12 6.76 -3.86
C GLY A 412 -3.98 6.26 -2.71
N TRP A 413 -4.44 5.01 -2.79
CA TRP A 413 -5.31 4.36 -1.81
C TRP A 413 -5.19 2.84 -1.85
N GLY A 414 -5.74 2.19 -0.83
CA GLY A 414 -5.59 0.77 -0.56
C GLY A 414 -4.26 0.48 0.13
N ALA A 415 -3.95 -0.78 0.30
CA ALA A 415 -2.70 -1.22 0.91
C ALA A 415 -2.14 -2.44 0.20
N THR A 416 -0.82 -2.56 0.23
CA THR A 416 -0.09 -3.79 -0.06
C THR A 416 0.66 -4.23 1.20
N GLN A 417 1.23 -5.43 1.21
CA GLN A 417 1.88 -6.03 2.37
C GLN A 417 0.94 -6.24 3.58
N GLY A 418 1.42 -6.91 4.58
CA GLY A 418 0.69 -7.15 5.82
C GLY A 418 -0.63 -7.91 5.67
N GLU A 419 -1.43 -7.81 6.71
CA GLU A 419 -2.81 -8.33 6.73
C GLU A 419 -3.69 -7.56 5.75
N GLU A 420 -3.61 -6.24 5.78
CA GLU A 420 -4.43 -5.35 4.96
C GLU A 420 -4.22 -5.63 3.48
N GLY A 421 -2.97 -5.73 3.02
CA GLY A 421 -2.66 -6.04 1.63
C GLY A 421 -3.17 -7.41 1.19
N LEU A 422 -3.09 -8.44 2.06
CA LEU A 422 -3.69 -9.73 1.77
C LEU A 422 -5.23 -9.63 1.71
N LEU A 423 -5.85 -8.86 2.60
CA LEU A 423 -7.30 -8.70 2.66
C LEU A 423 -7.85 -7.87 1.49
N GLU A 424 -7.06 -6.93 0.94
CA GLU A 424 -7.41 -6.21 -0.31
C GLU A 424 -7.63 -7.18 -1.48
N MET A 425 -6.89 -8.28 -1.52
CA MET A 425 -7.06 -9.32 -2.54
C MET A 425 -8.31 -10.20 -2.33
N THR A 426 -9.16 -9.83 -1.35
CA THR A 426 -10.39 -10.57 -1.02
C THR A 426 -11.60 -9.66 -0.97
N ARG A 427 -12.79 -10.26 -0.96
CA ARG A 427 -14.04 -9.58 -0.65
C ARG A 427 -14.77 -10.30 0.49
N PRO A 428 -15.46 -9.59 1.39
CA PRO A 428 -16.26 -10.21 2.44
C PRO A 428 -17.52 -10.84 1.84
N LEU A 429 -17.88 -12.04 2.36
CA LEU A 429 -19.16 -12.70 2.12
C LEU A 429 -19.78 -13.02 3.48
N SER A 430 -20.89 -12.38 3.80
CA SER A 430 -21.66 -12.68 5.02
C SER A 430 -22.65 -13.80 4.76
N ILE A 431 -22.60 -14.82 5.63
CA ILE A 431 -23.57 -15.93 5.63
C ILE A 431 -24.29 -15.90 6.99
N SER A 432 -25.60 -15.70 6.96
CA SER A 432 -26.46 -15.73 8.14
C SER A 432 -27.39 -16.94 8.10
N ILE A 433 -27.37 -17.74 9.16
CA ILE A 433 -28.22 -18.92 9.32
C ILE A 433 -29.20 -18.64 10.46
N VAL A 434 -30.48 -18.75 10.20
CA VAL A 434 -31.53 -18.59 11.22
C VAL A 434 -32.21 -19.91 11.46
N SER A 435 -32.13 -20.39 12.70
CA SER A 435 -32.75 -21.67 13.12
C SER A 435 -34.23 -21.52 13.43
N GLY A 436 -34.97 -22.65 13.33
CA GLY A 436 -36.41 -22.66 13.61
C GLY A 436 -37.28 -21.98 12.56
N LYS A 437 -38.59 -21.92 12.80
CA LYS A 437 -39.60 -21.40 11.86
C LYS A 437 -40.09 -20.00 12.24
N PHE A 438 -39.72 -19.47 13.39
CA PHE A 438 -40.19 -18.19 13.88
C PHE A 438 -39.64 -17.01 13.08
N ARG A 439 -40.49 -16.31 12.34
CA ARG A 439 -40.17 -15.19 11.44
C ARG A 439 -41.23 -14.09 11.55
N PRO A 440 -41.35 -13.41 12.70
CA PRO A 440 -42.42 -12.43 12.90
C PRO A 440 -42.37 -11.26 11.91
N HIS A 441 -41.20 -10.94 11.40
CA HIS A 441 -41.01 -9.86 10.41
C HIS A 441 -41.65 -10.17 9.06
N TYR A 442 -41.98 -11.42 8.73
CA TYR A 442 -42.70 -11.72 7.47
C TYR A 442 -44.15 -11.20 7.49
N GLU A 443 -44.75 -11.03 8.71
CA GLU A 443 -46.07 -10.46 8.87
C GLU A 443 -46.13 -9.00 8.40
N LEU A 444 -45.00 -8.26 8.42
CA LEU A 444 -44.96 -6.87 7.93
C LEU A 444 -45.35 -6.70 6.47
N ALA A 445 -45.27 -7.74 5.65
CA ALA A 445 -45.67 -7.76 4.25
C ALA A 445 -47.09 -8.33 4.04
N THR A 446 -47.89 -8.47 5.10
CA THR A 446 -49.25 -9.02 5.07
C THR A 446 -50.25 -8.02 5.61
N PRO A 447 -51.58 -8.21 5.40
CA PRO A 447 -52.61 -7.38 6.01
C PRO A 447 -52.52 -7.30 7.54
N LYS A 448 -51.83 -8.24 8.18
CA LYS A 448 -51.55 -8.26 9.64
C LYS A 448 -50.36 -7.37 10.06
N ALA A 449 -49.80 -6.57 9.16
CA ALA A 449 -48.64 -5.74 9.48
C ALA A 449 -48.87 -4.83 10.71
N ALA A 450 -50.09 -4.29 10.84
CA ALA A 450 -50.46 -3.43 11.96
C ALA A 450 -50.39 -4.15 13.32
N ASP A 451 -50.59 -5.45 13.36
CA ASP A 451 -50.53 -6.26 14.59
C ASP A 451 -49.10 -6.41 15.16
N SER A 452 -48.08 -6.15 14.32
CA SER A 452 -46.69 -6.19 14.72
C SER A 452 -46.19 -4.86 15.32
N ILE A 453 -46.91 -3.74 15.11
CA ILE A 453 -46.49 -2.41 15.59
C ILE A 453 -46.20 -2.38 17.09
N PRO A 454 -47.09 -2.91 17.99
CA PRO A 454 -46.81 -2.89 19.41
C PRO A 454 -45.55 -3.66 19.82
N ILE A 455 -45.21 -4.73 19.09
CA ILE A 455 -43.99 -5.53 19.34
C ILE A 455 -42.78 -4.72 18.95
N VAL A 456 -42.78 -4.13 17.75
CA VAL A 456 -41.64 -3.35 17.22
C VAL A 456 -41.40 -2.09 18.08
N GLU A 457 -42.45 -1.35 18.42
CA GLU A 457 -42.36 -0.21 19.33
C GLU A 457 -41.90 -0.63 20.74
N GLY A 458 -42.40 -1.74 21.25
CA GLY A 458 -41.97 -2.30 22.53
C GLY A 458 -40.48 -2.59 22.54
N LEU A 459 -39.96 -3.25 21.47
CA LEU A 459 -38.54 -3.50 21.27
C LEU A 459 -37.74 -2.20 21.22
N LEU A 460 -38.17 -1.24 20.38
CA LEU A 460 -37.50 0.03 20.24
C LEU A 460 -37.38 0.78 21.58
N LEU A 461 -38.48 0.88 22.30
CA LEU A 461 -38.48 1.53 23.62
C LEU A 461 -37.65 0.78 24.65
N ALA A 462 -37.82 -0.53 24.75
CA ALA A 462 -37.11 -1.36 25.74
C ALA A 462 -35.57 -1.27 25.57
N LEU A 463 -35.08 -1.22 24.33
CA LEU A 463 -33.66 -1.22 24.02
C LEU A 463 -33.04 0.18 23.92
N HIS A 464 -33.78 1.14 23.40
CA HIS A 464 -33.20 2.41 22.95
C HIS A 464 -33.83 3.68 23.55
N ALA A 465 -34.87 3.55 24.41
CA ALA A 465 -35.41 4.74 25.09
C ALA A 465 -34.30 5.44 25.92
N PRO A 466 -34.20 6.78 25.88
CA PRO A 466 -33.16 7.51 26.61
C PRO A 466 -33.36 7.46 28.14
N THR A 467 -34.61 7.23 28.62
CA THR A 467 -34.93 7.17 30.02
C THR A 467 -35.24 5.72 30.45
N TRP A 468 -34.93 5.38 31.69
CA TRP A 468 -35.25 4.06 32.27
C TRP A 468 -36.77 3.80 32.30
N PHE A 469 -37.58 4.82 32.55
CA PHE A 469 -39.06 4.71 32.47
C PHE A 469 -39.50 4.35 31.05
N GLY A 470 -38.92 4.97 30.01
CA GLY A 470 -39.20 4.60 28.64
C GLY A 470 -38.86 3.15 28.34
N ARG A 471 -37.73 2.65 28.87
CA ARG A 471 -37.33 1.24 28.72
C ARG A 471 -38.30 0.30 29.41
N ILE A 472 -38.75 0.60 30.64
CA ILE A 472 -39.75 -0.17 31.34
C ILE A 472 -41.06 -0.19 30.55
N LYS A 473 -41.53 0.95 30.05
CA LYS A 473 -42.71 1.03 29.19
C LYS A 473 -42.61 0.12 27.97
N GLY A 474 -41.43 0.07 27.37
CA GLY A 474 -41.11 -0.83 26.25
C GLY A 474 -41.28 -2.30 26.61
N TRP A 475 -40.73 -2.73 27.75
CA TRP A 475 -40.86 -4.09 28.24
C TRP A 475 -42.32 -4.47 28.54
N PHE A 476 -43.09 -3.58 29.18
CA PHE A 476 -44.52 -3.78 29.41
C PHE A 476 -45.29 -3.96 28.10
N LYS A 477 -44.97 -3.13 27.07
CA LYS A 477 -45.62 -3.24 25.76
C LYS A 477 -45.33 -4.57 25.09
N LEU A 478 -44.11 -5.10 25.21
CA LEU A 478 -43.72 -6.42 24.70
C LEU A 478 -44.49 -7.55 25.40
N LEU A 479 -44.60 -7.50 26.72
CA LEU A 479 -45.32 -8.49 27.48
C LEU A 479 -46.80 -8.54 27.11
N LEU A 480 -47.47 -7.40 27.03
CA LEU A 480 -48.87 -7.30 26.62
C LEU A 480 -49.12 -7.83 25.22
N SER A 481 -48.24 -7.51 24.26
CA SER A 481 -48.36 -7.98 22.88
C SER A 481 -48.14 -9.50 22.75
N GLY A 482 -47.31 -10.09 23.63
CA GLY A 482 -47.12 -11.54 23.70
C GLY A 482 -48.34 -12.31 24.22
N PHE A 483 -49.12 -11.70 25.10
CA PHE A 483 -50.38 -12.29 25.64
C PHE A 483 -51.53 -12.25 24.61
N GLN A 484 -51.66 -11.17 23.83
CA GLN A 484 -52.70 -11.03 22.80
C GLN A 484 -52.53 -12.04 21.64
N LYS A 485 -51.30 -12.40 21.25
CA LYS A 485 -51.07 -13.43 20.20
C LYS A 485 -51.34 -14.88 20.64
N LYS A 486 -51.55 -15.17 21.94
CA LYS A 486 -51.92 -16.51 22.44
C LYS A 486 -53.40 -16.76 22.46
N GLN A 487 -54.24 -15.72 22.26
CA GLN A 487 -55.70 -15.81 22.28
C GLN A 487 -56.36 -15.70 20.90
N SER A 488 -55.58 -15.42 19.84
CA SER A 488 -55.98 -15.45 18.44
C SER A 488 -55.32 -16.64 17.71
#